data_57efb92e78f3fcc152a2a18d04bfbcab
#
_entry.id   57efb92e78f3fcc152a2a18d04bfbcab
#
_cell.length_a   1.000
_cell.length_b   1.000
_cell.length_c   1.000
_cell.angle_alpha   90.00
_cell.angle_beta   90.00
_cell.angle_gamma   90.00
#
_symmetry.space_group_name_H-M   'P 1'
#
loop_
_entity.id
_entity.type
_entity.pdbx_description
1 polymer ?
#
loop_
_entity_poly.entity_id
_entity_poly.type
_entity_poly.pdbx_seq_one_letter_code
_entity_poly.pdbx_strand_id
1 'polypeptide(L)'
;MDFHLIIKSAWEGYDSSKTIRDIEDISAMVSTNHVYRITFHDEDIIIAKLSFFGKFEHFKEDHRIIQSLSNNLLYPFENLLSKSLLKNNRVYVYRYKHGKDDAWVVFYNPTRMLDRLPRRLNNEQIKKLGTQLGKFHKACSRVKNVLPKSSKTLRTDIYDLQRQLEKNPDKFGNADLIKHHCEQFLKNRSRYNMKSFEIIPVFIDWNIGNFSVTPDLDLYSRWDYDWFRMSYRLLDFYFFSRVVSDAGDRTVFSYVIGPMMEERFITFLKEYHEVNPITADEIRFLKEAYRFFILNYVIKDGKYFFNEQYAKKLQTEAVEIYLPSVDRDFDAEVIIKALKLE
;
A
#
# COMPACT_ATOMS: atom_id res chain seq x y z
N MET A 1 -6.40 1.71 26.33
CA MET A 1 -5.11 2.33 25.91
C MET A 1 -5.33 3.84 25.77
N ASP A 2 -4.54 4.68 26.44
CA ASP A 2 -4.60 6.15 26.25
C ASP A 2 -3.58 6.56 25.19
N PHE A 3 -4.08 6.88 24.01
CA PHE A 3 -3.23 7.21 22.86
C PHE A 3 -2.51 8.55 22.99
N HIS A 4 -3.15 9.55 23.63
CA HIS A 4 -2.51 10.84 23.88
C HIS A 4 -1.33 10.72 24.83
N LEU A 5 -1.46 9.92 25.87
CA LEU A 5 -0.35 9.63 26.79
C LEU A 5 0.81 8.94 26.06
N ILE A 6 0.51 7.94 25.20
CA ILE A 6 1.53 7.23 24.42
C ILE A 6 2.27 8.18 23.50
N ILE A 7 1.54 9.09 22.80
CA ILE A 7 2.16 10.08 21.90
C ILE A 7 3.04 11.05 22.66
N LYS A 8 2.57 11.55 23.83
CA LYS A 8 3.38 12.45 24.69
C LYS A 8 4.66 11.74 25.14
N SER A 9 4.56 10.51 25.64
CA SER A 9 5.72 9.74 26.06
C SER A 9 6.67 9.43 24.90
N ALA A 10 6.12 9.15 23.70
CA ALA A 10 6.93 8.96 22.51
C ALA A 10 7.69 10.23 22.11
N TRP A 11 7.04 11.40 22.22
CA TRP A 11 7.68 12.67 21.92
C TRP A 11 8.76 13.04 22.96
N GLU A 12 8.46 12.90 24.25
CA GLU A 12 9.46 13.09 25.32
C GLU A 12 10.70 12.22 25.11
N GLY A 13 10.49 10.97 24.67
CA GLY A 13 11.58 10.07 24.31
C GLY A 13 12.35 10.48 23.05
N TYR A 14 11.74 11.27 22.15
CA TYR A 14 12.38 11.83 20.97
C TYR A 14 13.12 13.13 21.28
N ASP A 15 12.38 14.14 21.73
CA ASP A 15 12.89 15.50 22.02
C ASP A 15 12.11 16.13 23.17
N SER A 16 12.67 16.11 24.37
CA SER A 16 12.07 16.70 25.56
C SER A 16 12.17 18.24 25.63
N SER A 17 12.91 18.86 24.71
CA SER A 17 13.09 20.32 24.71
C SER A 17 11.89 21.07 24.12
N LYS A 18 11.12 20.41 23.23
CA LYS A 18 9.90 20.99 22.64
C LYS A 18 8.64 20.53 23.36
N THR A 19 7.88 21.48 23.85
CA THR A 19 6.64 21.21 24.59
C THR A 19 5.44 21.19 23.64
N ILE A 20 4.66 20.11 23.70
CA ILE A 20 3.43 19.95 22.94
C ILE A 20 2.37 20.92 23.47
N ARG A 21 1.77 21.70 22.56
CA ARG A 21 0.60 22.57 22.84
C ARG A 21 -0.69 21.81 22.61
N ASP A 22 -0.81 21.08 21.49
CA ASP A 22 -2.04 20.42 21.11
C ASP A 22 -1.77 19.10 20.35
N ILE A 23 -2.70 18.14 20.49
CA ILE A 23 -2.71 16.85 19.76
C ILE A 23 -4.11 16.67 19.18
N GLU A 24 -4.23 16.88 17.87
CA GLU A 24 -5.48 16.74 17.11
C GLU A 24 -5.54 15.38 16.41
N ASP A 25 -6.59 14.61 16.61
CA ASP A 25 -6.84 13.36 15.86
C ASP A 25 -7.32 13.70 14.44
N ILE A 26 -6.51 13.33 13.44
CA ILE A 26 -6.79 13.49 12.02
C ILE A 26 -6.94 12.14 11.31
N SER A 27 -7.24 11.09 12.05
CA SER A 27 -7.38 9.72 11.53
C SER A 27 -8.54 9.64 10.53
N ALA A 28 -8.36 8.80 9.50
CA ALA A 28 -9.48 8.46 8.62
C ALA A 28 -10.51 7.60 9.38
N MET A 29 -11.80 7.95 9.28
CA MET A 29 -12.88 7.25 9.99
C MET A 29 -12.95 5.74 9.71
N VAL A 30 -12.41 5.29 8.60
CA VAL A 30 -12.41 3.88 8.18
C VAL A 30 -11.20 3.11 8.69
N SER A 31 -10.13 3.81 9.11
CA SER A 31 -8.87 3.23 9.54
C SER A 31 -8.91 2.82 11.01
N THR A 32 -8.16 1.80 11.35
CA THR A 32 -7.83 1.42 12.74
C THR A 32 -6.53 2.04 13.23
N ASN A 33 -5.69 2.53 12.32
CA ASN A 33 -4.50 3.28 12.68
C ASN A 33 -4.87 4.72 13.02
N HIS A 34 -4.20 5.27 14.02
CA HIS A 34 -4.43 6.63 14.47
C HIS A 34 -3.35 7.56 13.94
N VAL A 35 -3.78 8.68 13.38
CA VAL A 35 -2.90 9.74 12.89
C VAL A 35 -3.23 11.03 13.61
N TYR A 36 -2.22 11.65 14.18
CA TYR A 36 -2.36 12.86 14.95
C TYR A 36 -1.51 13.98 14.38
N ARG A 37 -2.09 15.17 14.33
CA ARG A 37 -1.34 16.41 14.15
C ARG A 37 -0.90 16.90 15.53
N ILE A 38 0.38 17.08 15.72
CA ILE A 38 0.96 17.62 16.95
C ILE A 38 1.43 19.03 16.65
N THR A 39 0.92 19.99 17.42
CA THR A 39 1.33 21.40 17.36
C THR A 39 2.09 21.75 18.63
N PHE A 40 3.26 22.40 18.47
CA PHE A 40 4.09 22.85 19.57
C PHE A 40 3.82 24.30 19.93
N HIS A 41 4.34 24.76 21.08
CA HIS A 41 4.20 26.16 21.50
C HIS A 41 4.90 27.16 20.57
N ASP A 42 5.91 26.72 19.83
CA ASP A 42 6.61 27.52 18.79
C ASP A 42 5.91 27.45 17.41
N GLU A 43 4.67 26.97 17.36
CA GLU A 43 3.85 26.78 16.15
C GLU A 43 4.39 25.73 15.15
N ASP A 44 5.47 25.05 15.43
CA ASP A 44 5.92 23.91 14.62
C ASP A 44 4.87 22.78 14.65
N ILE A 45 4.80 22.03 13.57
CA ILE A 45 3.85 20.92 13.41
C ILE A 45 4.62 19.66 13.01
N ILE A 46 4.21 18.54 13.58
CA ILE A 46 4.59 17.19 13.12
C ILE A 46 3.37 16.29 13.04
N ILE A 47 3.51 15.19 12.31
CA ILE A 47 2.49 14.16 12.21
C ILE A 47 2.97 12.91 12.97
N ALA A 48 2.16 12.42 13.88
CA ALA A 48 2.38 11.16 14.58
C ALA A 48 1.45 10.09 14.00
N LYS A 49 2.01 8.93 13.64
CA LYS A 49 1.23 7.74 13.33
C LYS A 49 1.40 6.74 14.45
N LEU A 50 0.30 6.38 15.09
CA LEU A 50 0.22 5.35 16.12
C LEU A 50 -0.43 4.11 15.54
N SER A 51 0.23 2.97 15.68
CA SER A 51 -0.24 1.66 15.26
C SER A 51 -0.10 0.66 16.41
N PHE A 52 -1.01 -0.29 16.49
CA PHE A 52 -0.98 -1.40 17.46
C PHE A 52 -1.38 -2.73 16.80
N PHE A 53 -1.38 -2.76 15.46
CA PHE A 53 -1.75 -3.92 14.66
C PHE A 53 -0.58 -4.45 13.85
N GLY A 54 -0.56 -5.76 13.64
CA GLY A 54 0.50 -6.43 12.90
C GLY A 54 1.70 -6.78 13.77
N LYS A 55 2.90 -6.71 13.19
CA LYS A 55 4.15 -7.02 13.88
C LYS A 55 5.03 -5.78 13.96
N PHE A 56 5.44 -5.41 15.16
CA PHE A 56 6.35 -4.28 15.39
C PHE A 56 7.61 -4.34 14.51
N GLU A 57 8.21 -5.52 14.37
CA GLU A 57 9.43 -5.68 13.58
C GLU A 57 9.21 -5.41 12.08
N HIS A 58 8.04 -5.78 11.52
CA HIS A 58 7.68 -5.46 10.14
C HIS A 58 7.47 -3.95 9.97
N PHE A 59 6.77 -3.31 10.91
CA PHE A 59 6.57 -1.86 10.90
C PHE A 59 7.91 -1.11 10.90
N LYS A 60 8.81 -1.50 11.79
CA LYS A 60 10.16 -0.91 11.90
C LYS A 60 11.01 -1.17 10.66
N GLU A 61 10.94 -2.39 10.10
CA GLU A 61 11.63 -2.76 8.86
C GLU A 61 11.16 -1.89 7.69
N ASP A 62 9.85 -1.77 7.50
CA ASP A 62 9.25 -0.97 6.43
C ASP A 62 9.70 0.49 6.49
N HIS A 63 9.62 1.12 7.66
CA HIS A 63 10.03 2.51 7.83
C HIS A 63 11.53 2.72 7.58
N ARG A 64 12.37 1.72 7.92
CA ARG A 64 13.80 1.76 7.60
C ARG A 64 14.05 1.66 6.10
N ILE A 65 13.30 0.81 5.38
CA ILE A 65 13.42 0.68 3.94
C ILE A 65 12.92 1.97 3.25
N ILE A 66 11.78 2.51 3.67
CA ILE A 66 11.21 3.76 3.13
C ILE A 66 12.15 4.93 3.35
N GLN A 67 12.77 5.04 4.52
CA GLN A 67 13.77 6.08 4.79
C GLN A 67 14.98 5.94 3.86
N SER A 68 15.50 4.72 3.69
CA SER A 68 16.57 4.46 2.75
C SER A 68 16.18 4.78 1.31
N LEU A 69 14.96 4.41 0.90
CA LEU A 69 14.41 4.75 -0.42
C LEU A 69 14.36 6.28 -0.61
N SER A 70 13.75 6.99 0.34
CA SER A 70 13.63 8.45 0.29
C SER A 70 14.98 9.17 0.18
N ASN A 71 16.03 8.61 0.80
CA ASN A 71 17.39 9.19 0.75
C ASN A 71 18.12 8.90 -0.57
N ASN A 72 17.71 7.89 -1.33
CA ASN A 72 18.38 7.46 -2.55
C ASN A 72 17.60 7.80 -3.82
N LEU A 73 16.32 8.17 -3.73
CA LEU A 73 15.55 8.66 -4.87
C LEU A 73 16.12 10.00 -5.34
N LEU A 74 16.32 10.12 -6.67
CA LEU A 74 16.78 11.33 -7.31
C LEU A 74 15.61 12.09 -7.94
N TYR A 75 15.89 13.30 -8.41
CA TYR A 75 14.93 14.11 -9.15
C TYR A 75 14.21 13.28 -10.24
N PRO A 76 12.89 13.39 -10.36
CA PRO A 76 11.99 14.30 -9.63
C PRO A 76 11.36 13.71 -8.35
N PHE A 77 11.83 12.57 -7.83
CA PHE A 77 11.17 11.80 -6.75
C PHE A 77 11.86 11.96 -5.37
N GLU A 78 12.89 12.77 -5.22
CA GLU A 78 13.68 12.93 -3.99
C GLU A 78 12.89 13.46 -2.79
N ASN A 79 11.76 14.12 -3.07
CA ASN A 79 10.84 14.66 -2.06
C ASN A 79 9.45 14.01 -2.09
N LEU A 80 9.27 12.97 -2.89
CA LEU A 80 7.96 12.30 -3.04
C LEU A 80 7.48 11.69 -1.71
N LEU A 81 8.37 11.08 -0.95
CA LEU A 81 7.98 10.32 0.25
C LEU A 81 8.04 11.18 1.50
N SER A 82 6.97 11.14 2.32
CA SER A 82 6.99 11.74 3.66
C SER A 82 8.12 11.17 4.49
N LYS A 83 8.97 12.04 5.03
CA LYS A 83 10.18 11.65 5.76
C LYS A 83 9.89 11.48 7.24
N SER A 84 10.21 10.29 7.77
CA SER A 84 10.16 10.01 9.20
C SER A 84 11.24 10.79 9.94
N LEU A 85 10.97 11.17 11.20
CA LEU A 85 11.97 11.79 12.06
C LEU A 85 13.05 10.79 12.45
N LEU A 86 14.29 11.28 12.53
CA LEU A 86 15.47 10.50 12.88
C LEU A 86 16.00 10.85 14.26
N LYS A 87 16.40 9.85 15.03
CA LYS A 87 17.20 10.00 16.25
C LYS A 87 18.48 9.19 16.09
N ASN A 88 19.64 9.82 16.28
CA ASN A 88 20.95 9.18 16.07
C ASN A 88 21.10 8.54 14.66
N ASN A 89 20.68 9.25 13.61
CA ASN A 89 20.69 8.81 12.21
C ASN A 89 19.86 7.54 11.89
N ARG A 90 18.92 7.20 12.77
CA ARG A 90 17.99 6.08 12.56
C ARG A 90 16.56 6.56 12.68
N VAL A 91 15.64 5.95 11.91
CA VAL A 91 14.21 6.23 12.08
C VAL A 91 13.83 6.01 13.53
N TYR A 92 13.27 7.04 14.12
CA TYR A 92 12.78 6.95 15.48
C TYR A 92 11.42 6.26 15.49
N VAL A 93 11.36 5.09 16.12
CA VAL A 93 10.12 4.35 16.36
C VAL A 93 10.03 4.07 17.85
N TYR A 94 9.05 4.69 18.49
CA TYR A 94 8.76 4.44 19.90
C TYR A 94 7.87 3.23 20.03
N ARG A 95 8.16 2.32 20.98
CA ARG A 95 7.29 1.18 21.32
C ARG A 95 6.82 1.33 22.75
N TYR A 96 5.52 1.43 22.91
CA TYR A 96 4.84 1.36 24.18
C TYR A 96 4.42 -0.08 24.44
N LYS A 97 4.83 -0.62 25.60
CA LYS A 97 4.43 -1.96 26.03
C LYS A 97 4.08 -1.96 27.51
N HIS A 98 2.80 -2.20 27.81
CA HIS A 98 2.31 -2.26 29.17
C HIS A 98 1.18 -3.29 29.30
N GLY A 99 1.40 -4.35 30.10
CA GLY A 99 0.45 -5.45 30.22
C GLY A 99 0.17 -6.13 28.88
N LYS A 100 -1.08 -6.05 28.40
CA LYS A 100 -1.51 -6.57 27.10
C LYS A 100 -1.41 -5.54 25.96
N ASP A 101 -1.16 -4.29 26.31
CA ASP A 101 -1.06 -3.19 25.35
C ASP A 101 0.34 -3.19 24.71
N ASP A 102 0.40 -3.20 23.39
CA ASP A 102 1.62 -3.13 22.58
C ASP A 102 1.33 -2.20 21.40
N ALA A 103 1.88 -1.00 21.42
CA ALA A 103 1.66 0.01 20.40
C ALA A 103 2.99 0.67 20.02
N TRP A 104 3.04 1.26 18.84
CA TRP A 104 4.22 1.96 18.35
C TRP A 104 3.87 3.25 17.63
N VAL A 105 4.74 4.22 17.77
CA VAL A 105 4.58 5.55 17.20
C VAL A 105 5.79 5.87 16.32
N VAL A 106 5.52 6.43 15.17
CA VAL A 106 6.50 7.06 14.30
C VAL A 106 6.07 8.50 14.01
N PHE A 107 7.03 9.40 13.92
CA PHE A 107 6.79 10.79 13.59
C PHE A 107 7.26 11.12 12.17
N TYR A 108 6.53 11.99 11.49
CA TYR A 108 6.82 12.47 10.16
C TYR A 108 6.86 14.00 10.12
N ASN A 109 7.72 14.54 9.29
CA ASN A 109 7.59 15.93 8.88
C ASN A 109 6.26 16.11 8.13
N PRO A 110 5.55 17.23 8.31
CA PRO A 110 4.33 17.52 7.55
C PRO A 110 4.62 17.44 6.06
N THR A 111 3.78 16.74 5.36
CA THR A 111 3.89 16.61 3.90
C THR A 111 3.21 17.78 3.24
N ARG A 112 3.90 18.47 2.34
CA ARG A 112 3.28 19.47 1.49
C ARG A 112 2.40 18.76 0.47
N MET A 113 1.12 19.11 0.46
CA MET A 113 0.19 18.70 -0.58
C MET A 113 0.04 19.87 -1.56
N LEU A 114 0.05 19.57 -2.86
CA LEU A 114 -0.38 20.52 -3.89
C LEU A 114 -1.81 20.18 -4.29
N ASP A 115 -1.98 19.53 -5.44
CA ASP A 115 -3.30 19.23 -5.98
C ASP A 115 -3.70 17.79 -5.71
N ARG A 116 -5.00 17.55 -5.67
CA ARG A 116 -5.60 16.22 -5.72
C ARG A 116 -5.97 15.88 -7.15
N LEU A 117 -5.94 14.60 -7.48
CA LEU A 117 -6.45 14.15 -8.77
C LEU A 117 -7.93 14.57 -8.96
N PRO A 118 -8.34 14.98 -10.18
CA PRO A 118 -9.74 15.19 -10.51
C PRO A 118 -10.58 13.95 -10.22
N ARG A 119 -11.85 14.13 -9.92
CA ARG A 119 -12.77 12.99 -9.66
C ARG A 119 -12.78 11.98 -10.81
N ARG A 120 -12.75 12.44 -12.04
CA ARG A 120 -12.65 11.63 -13.25
C ARG A 120 -11.52 12.16 -14.10
N LEU A 121 -10.59 11.30 -14.45
CA LEU A 121 -9.47 11.64 -15.33
C LEU A 121 -9.93 11.60 -16.80
N ASN A 122 -9.45 12.52 -17.61
CA ASN A 122 -9.53 12.40 -19.06
C ASN A 122 -8.37 11.52 -19.59
N ASN A 123 -8.39 11.19 -20.89
CA ASN A 123 -7.40 10.28 -21.47
C ASN A 123 -5.96 10.79 -21.33
N GLU A 124 -5.70 12.08 -21.51
CA GLU A 124 -4.35 12.64 -21.39
C GLU A 124 -3.86 12.57 -19.93
N GLN A 125 -4.74 12.78 -18.98
CA GLN A 125 -4.43 12.64 -17.56
C GLN A 125 -4.11 11.17 -17.18
N ILE A 126 -4.84 10.21 -17.76
CA ILE A 126 -4.58 8.77 -17.58
C ILE A 126 -3.21 8.40 -18.14
N LYS A 127 -2.90 8.84 -19.35
CA LYS A 127 -1.60 8.63 -19.99
C LYS A 127 -0.46 9.20 -19.13
N LYS A 128 -0.62 10.46 -18.69
CA LYS A 128 0.37 11.11 -17.82
C LYS A 128 0.60 10.30 -16.55
N LEU A 129 -0.46 9.82 -15.91
CA LEU A 129 -0.36 9.05 -14.67
C LEU A 129 0.35 7.69 -14.90
N GLY A 130 0.08 7.01 -16.02
CA GLY A 130 0.82 5.79 -16.43
C GLY A 130 2.31 6.06 -16.60
N THR A 131 2.64 7.14 -17.33
CA THR A 131 4.02 7.62 -17.48
C THR A 131 4.68 7.91 -16.13
N GLN A 132 4.00 8.58 -15.21
CA GLN A 132 4.53 8.93 -13.89
C GLN A 132 4.82 7.70 -13.04
N LEU A 133 3.90 6.74 -12.97
CA LEU A 133 4.16 5.50 -12.25
C LEU A 133 5.31 4.71 -12.87
N GLY A 134 5.38 4.65 -14.21
CA GLY A 134 6.48 4.01 -14.92
C GLY A 134 7.84 4.60 -14.56
N LYS A 135 7.94 5.94 -14.55
CA LYS A 135 9.16 6.67 -14.12
C LYS A 135 9.50 6.40 -12.66
N PHE A 136 8.51 6.40 -11.77
CA PHE A 136 8.71 6.14 -10.35
C PHE A 136 9.23 4.71 -10.12
N HIS A 137 8.59 3.69 -10.70
CA HIS A 137 9.05 2.30 -10.58
C HIS A 137 10.47 2.10 -11.15
N LYS A 138 10.78 2.78 -12.27
CA LYS A 138 12.15 2.78 -12.83
C LYS A 138 13.17 3.43 -11.90
N ALA A 139 12.79 4.50 -11.19
CA ALA A 139 13.63 5.11 -10.17
C ALA A 139 13.83 4.16 -8.97
N CYS A 140 12.77 3.49 -8.50
CA CYS A 140 12.86 2.48 -7.46
C CYS A 140 13.76 1.30 -7.86
N SER A 141 13.68 0.85 -9.11
CA SER A 141 14.52 -0.22 -9.65
C SER A 141 16.02 0.13 -9.59
N ARG A 142 16.38 1.39 -9.90
CA ARG A 142 17.78 1.84 -9.87
C ARG A 142 18.40 1.79 -8.48
N VAL A 143 17.59 2.00 -7.45
CA VAL A 143 18.08 2.08 -6.06
C VAL A 143 17.82 0.82 -5.24
N LYS A 144 17.10 -0.18 -5.77
CA LYS A 144 16.69 -1.38 -5.02
C LYS A 144 17.83 -2.13 -4.32
N ASN A 145 19.03 -2.15 -4.94
CA ASN A 145 20.17 -2.90 -4.45
C ASN A 145 20.86 -2.26 -3.22
N VAL A 146 20.63 -0.96 -2.97
CA VAL A 146 21.14 -0.27 -1.79
C VAL A 146 20.13 -0.22 -0.65
N LEU A 147 18.90 -0.70 -0.89
CA LEU A 147 17.86 -0.75 0.14
C LEU A 147 18.06 -1.94 1.08
N PRO A 148 17.68 -1.81 2.36
CA PRO A 148 17.64 -2.93 3.28
C PRO A 148 16.72 -4.05 2.76
N LYS A 149 17.08 -5.29 3.05
CA LYS A 149 16.23 -6.45 2.70
C LYS A 149 14.97 -6.47 3.55
N SER A 150 13.86 -6.89 2.95
CA SER A 150 12.62 -7.18 3.65
C SER A 150 12.49 -8.65 4.01
N SER A 151 11.95 -8.91 5.20
CA SER A 151 11.62 -10.26 5.66
C SER A 151 10.27 -10.75 5.11
N LYS A 152 9.41 -9.83 4.61
CA LYS A 152 8.08 -10.15 4.09
C LYS A 152 8.16 -10.74 2.68
N THR A 153 7.47 -11.84 2.44
CA THR A 153 7.28 -12.40 1.09
C THR A 153 5.81 -12.75 0.84
N LEU A 154 5.38 -12.74 -0.42
CA LEU A 154 4.01 -13.15 -0.77
C LEU A 154 3.72 -14.57 -0.30
N ARG A 155 4.70 -15.46 -0.40
CA ARG A 155 4.57 -16.86 -0.03
C ARG A 155 4.39 -17.05 1.48
N THR A 156 5.18 -16.35 2.30
CA THR A 156 5.05 -16.43 3.77
C THR A 156 3.71 -15.91 4.24
N ASP A 157 3.19 -14.84 3.61
CA ASP A 157 1.89 -14.28 3.95
C ASP A 157 0.74 -15.25 3.65
N ILE A 158 0.79 -15.96 2.51
CA ILE A 158 -0.23 -16.98 2.19
C ILE A 158 -0.14 -18.17 3.13
N TYR A 159 1.05 -18.64 3.48
CA TYR A 159 1.18 -19.71 4.49
C TYR A 159 0.70 -19.28 5.87
N ASP A 160 0.91 -18.01 6.24
CA ASP A 160 0.36 -17.46 7.49
C ASP A 160 -1.17 -17.47 7.48
N LEU A 161 -1.79 -17.11 6.37
CA LEU A 161 -3.25 -17.19 6.21
C LEU A 161 -3.74 -18.64 6.30
N GLN A 162 -3.11 -19.59 5.60
CA GLN A 162 -3.47 -21.00 5.68
C GLN A 162 -3.42 -21.53 7.12
N ARG A 163 -2.37 -21.20 7.87
CA ARG A 163 -2.29 -21.57 9.31
C ARG A 163 -3.39 -20.93 10.17
N GLN A 164 -3.82 -19.70 9.83
CA GLN A 164 -4.93 -19.06 10.54
C GLN A 164 -6.25 -19.73 10.23
N LEU A 165 -6.48 -20.15 8.98
CA LEU A 165 -7.68 -20.91 8.55
C LEU A 165 -7.77 -22.26 9.25
N GLU A 166 -6.64 -22.97 9.39
CA GLU A 166 -6.59 -24.25 10.10
C GLU A 166 -6.90 -24.11 11.59
N LYS A 167 -6.41 -23.04 12.23
CA LYS A 167 -6.58 -22.81 13.67
C LYS A 167 -7.96 -22.28 14.05
N ASN A 168 -8.59 -21.48 13.18
CA ASN A 168 -9.81 -20.76 13.49
C ASN A 168 -10.68 -20.59 12.23
N PRO A 169 -11.19 -21.68 11.61
CA PRO A 169 -11.93 -21.62 10.36
C PRO A 169 -13.18 -20.74 10.45
N ASP A 170 -13.87 -20.76 11.58
CA ASP A 170 -15.12 -20.02 11.81
C ASP A 170 -14.98 -18.49 11.74
N LYS A 171 -13.73 -17.98 11.82
CA LYS A 171 -13.47 -16.53 11.73
C LYS A 171 -13.50 -15.99 10.29
N PHE A 172 -13.59 -16.85 9.29
CA PHE A 172 -13.34 -16.49 7.89
C PHE A 172 -14.55 -16.68 6.96
N GLY A 173 -15.73 -16.96 7.49
CA GLY A 173 -16.96 -17.14 6.71
C GLY A 173 -16.94 -18.42 5.83
N ASN A 174 -16.06 -18.49 4.82
CA ASN A 174 -15.91 -19.67 3.96
C ASN A 174 -14.42 -20.07 3.87
N ALA A 175 -13.96 -20.79 4.88
CA ALA A 175 -12.56 -21.21 5.00
C ALA A 175 -12.07 -22.08 3.84
N ASP A 176 -12.94 -22.98 3.33
CA ASP A 176 -12.60 -23.90 2.23
C ASP A 176 -12.36 -23.14 0.92
N LEU A 177 -13.21 -22.17 0.59
CA LEU A 177 -13.03 -21.31 -0.58
C LEU A 177 -11.72 -20.51 -0.47
N ILE A 178 -11.47 -19.92 0.69
CA ILE A 178 -10.25 -19.13 0.91
C ILE A 178 -9.01 -20.03 0.79
N LYS A 179 -9.04 -21.24 1.37
CA LYS A 179 -7.97 -22.24 1.26
C LYS A 179 -7.72 -22.62 -0.19
N HIS A 180 -8.77 -22.88 -0.96
CA HIS A 180 -8.69 -23.16 -2.39
C HIS A 180 -7.95 -22.03 -3.14
N HIS A 181 -8.32 -20.78 -2.89
CA HIS A 181 -7.64 -19.64 -3.52
C HIS A 181 -6.18 -19.45 -3.06
N CYS A 182 -5.84 -19.80 -1.82
CA CYS A 182 -4.45 -19.84 -1.37
C CYS A 182 -3.64 -20.88 -2.15
N GLU A 183 -4.19 -22.08 -2.34
CA GLU A 183 -3.57 -23.17 -3.11
C GLU A 183 -3.42 -22.79 -4.59
N GLN A 184 -4.46 -22.18 -5.19
CA GLN A 184 -4.40 -21.66 -6.55
C GLN A 184 -3.30 -20.63 -6.71
N PHE A 185 -3.21 -19.64 -5.80
CA PHE A 185 -2.16 -18.65 -5.83
C PHE A 185 -0.78 -19.29 -5.82
N LEU A 186 -0.52 -20.23 -4.91
CA LEU A 186 0.77 -20.91 -4.79
C LEU A 186 1.09 -21.74 -6.03
N LYS A 187 0.10 -22.46 -6.57
CA LYS A 187 0.21 -23.27 -7.81
C LYS A 187 0.48 -22.39 -9.02
N ASN A 188 -0.29 -21.31 -9.20
CA ASN A 188 -0.14 -20.43 -10.36
C ASN A 188 1.18 -19.68 -10.29
N ARG A 189 1.57 -19.19 -9.10
CA ARG A 189 2.89 -18.59 -8.88
C ARG A 189 4.04 -19.51 -9.29
N SER A 190 3.93 -20.83 -9.06
CA SER A 190 4.99 -21.80 -9.42
C SER A 190 5.15 -22.03 -10.93
N ARG A 191 4.18 -21.62 -11.75
CA ARG A 191 4.24 -21.72 -13.22
C ARG A 191 5.10 -20.65 -13.86
N TYR A 192 5.40 -19.56 -13.14
CA TYR A 192 6.20 -18.45 -13.65
C TYR A 192 7.62 -18.51 -13.13
N ASN A 193 8.56 -18.05 -13.93
CA ASN A 193 9.92 -17.79 -13.46
C ASN A 193 9.92 -16.52 -12.60
N MET A 194 9.60 -16.66 -11.33
CA MET A 194 9.51 -15.53 -10.41
C MET A 194 10.82 -14.74 -10.25
N LYS A 195 11.95 -15.29 -10.70
CA LYS A 195 13.24 -14.57 -10.68
C LYS A 195 13.34 -13.51 -11.78
N SER A 196 12.54 -13.64 -12.86
CA SER A 196 12.47 -12.63 -13.91
C SER A 196 11.60 -11.42 -13.52
N PHE A 197 10.75 -11.58 -12.49
CA PHE A 197 9.92 -10.49 -11.99
C PHE A 197 10.72 -9.62 -11.03
N GLU A 198 10.83 -8.35 -11.37
CA GLU A 198 11.62 -7.43 -10.59
C GLU A 198 10.96 -7.13 -9.23
N ILE A 199 11.76 -7.22 -8.15
CA ILE A 199 11.36 -6.83 -6.81
C ILE A 199 11.84 -5.40 -6.57
N ILE A 200 10.89 -4.51 -6.33
CA ILE A 200 11.10 -3.08 -6.05
C ILE A 200 10.26 -2.65 -4.83
N PRO A 201 10.48 -1.47 -4.29
CA PRO A 201 9.53 -0.85 -3.39
C PRO A 201 8.16 -0.68 -4.05
N VAL A 202 7.10 -1.22 -3.44
CA VAL A 202 5.71 -1.04 -3.86
C VAL A 202 4.87 -0.59 -2.67
N PHE A 203 3.89 0.24 -2.93
CA PHE A 203 3.07 0.86 -1.88
C PHE A 203 1.67 0.28 -1.80
N ILE A 204 1.21 -0.35 -2.88
CA ILE A 204 -0.08 -1.02 -3.05
C ILE A 204 -1.24 -0.05 -2.94
N ASP A 205 -1.45 0.58 -1.78
CA ASP A 205 -2.54 1.52 -1.56
C ASP A 205 -2.26 2.88 -2.21
N TRP A 206 -2.44 2.95 -3.51
CA TRP A 206 -2.46 4.19 -4.29
C TRP A 206 -3.83 4.86 -4.29
N ASN A 207 -4.57 4.77 -3.19
CA ASN A 207 -5.78 5.55 -3.03
C ASN A 207 -5.47 7.05 -3.20
N ILE A 208 -6.37 7.78 -3.85
CA ILE A 208 -6.20 9.22 -4.09
C ILE A 208 -6.06 10.07 -2.82
N GLY A 209 -6.41 9.52 -1.67
CA GLY A 209 -6.19 10.12 -0.36
C GLY A 209 -4.76 10.02 0.15
N ASN A 210 -3.89 9.22 -0.50
CA ASN A 210 -2.55 8.87 0.01
C ASN A 210 -1.40 9.53 -0.78
N PHE A 211 -1.71 10.33 -1.80
CA PHE A 211 -0.71 11.07 -2.57
C PHE A 211 -1.29 12.37 -3.14
N SER A 212 -0.41 13.26 -3.55
CA SER A 212 -0.74 14.47 -4.28
C SER A 212 0.07 14.59 -5.56
N VAL A 213 -0.40 15.44 -6.46
CA VAL A 213 0.23 15.71 -7.75
C VAL A 213 0.46 17.21 -7.93
N THR A 214 1.31 17.57 -8.88
CA THR A 214 1.40 18.94 -9.39
C THR A 214 0.20 19.28 -10.27
N PRO A 215 -0.04 20.54 -10.62
CA PRO A 215 -1.04 20.92 -11.63
C PRO A 215 -0.87 20.16 -12.96
N ASP A 216 0.37 19.80 -13.31
CA ASP A 216 0.71 19.01 -14.50
C ASP A 216 0.62 17.50 -14.27
N LEU A 217 0.05 17.06 -13.15
CA LEU A 217 -0.12 15.65 -12.76
C LEU A 217 1.19 14.87 -12.57
N ASP A 218 2.30 15.51 -12.30
CA ASP A 218 3.48 14.81 -11.82
C ASP A 218 3.28 14.39 -10.36
N LEU A 219 3.74 13.20 -9.98
CA LEU A 219 3.68 12.73 -8.59
C LEU A 219 4.51 13.69 -7.71
N TYR A 220 3.87 14.30 -6.71
CA TYR A 220 4.48 15.33 -5.89
C TYR A 220 4.79 14.88 -4.47
N SER A 221 3.82 14.28 -3.79
CA SER A 221 4.03 13.78 -2.43
C SER A 221 3.20 12.54 -2.16
N ARG A 222 3.69 11.67 -1.28
CA ARG A 222 3.03 10.43 -0.87
C ARG A 222 3.24 10.18 0.61
N TRP A 223 2.18 9.74 1.27
CA TRP A 223 2.12 9.37 2.68
C TRP A 223 1.28 8.10 2.82
N ASP A 224 1.21 7.56 4.04
CA ASP A 224 0.60 6.30 4.39
C ASP A 224 1.28 5.07 3.76
N TYR A 225 2.01 4.35 4.63
CA TYR A 225 2.87 3.24 4.24
C TYR A 225 2.42 1.89 4.80
N ASP A 226 1.15 1.77 5.22
CA ASP A 226 0.68 0.56 5.91
C ASP A 226 0.79 -0.70 5.05
N TRP A 227 0.62 -0.56 3.74
CA TRP A 227 0.71 -1.68 2.81
C TRP A 227 2.04 -1.74 2.04
N PHE A 228 3.01 -0.94 2.45
CA PHE A 228 4.34 -0.94 1.85
C PHE A 228 5.01 -2.30 1.93
N ARG A 229 5.73 -2.67 0.87
CA ARG A 229 6.60 -3.83 0.86
C ARG A 229 7.63 -3.78 -0.27
N MET A 230 8.67 -4.59 -0.15
CA MET A 230 9.54 -4.96 -1.27
C MET A 230 8.87 -6.13 -2.01
N SER A 231 8.41 -5.89 -3.25
CA SER A 231 7.66 -6.90 -4.01
C SER A 231 7.63 -6.59 -5.50
N TYR A 232 6.82 -7.36 -6.24
CA TYR A 232 6.62 -7.14 -7.67
C TYR A 232 5.79 -5.87 -7.90
N ARG A 233 6.19 -5.05 -8.89
CA ARG A 233 5.52 -3.81 -9.30
C ARG A 233 4.03 -3.99 -9.60
N LEU A 234 3.61 -5.20 -9.95
CA LEU A 234 2.25 -5.56 -10.28
C LEU A 234 1.26 -5.33 -9.14
N LEU A 235 1.72 -5.33 -7.89
CA LEU A 235 0.87 -5.07 -6.73
C LEU A 235 0.34 -3.63 -6.67
N ASP A 236 1.03 -2.67 -7.29
CA ASP A 236 0.57 -1.29 -7.35
C ASP A 236 -0.54 -1.08 -8.40
N PHE A 237 -0.64 -1.95 -9.41
CA PHE A 237 -1.51 -1.72 -10.56
C PHE A 237 -3.00 -1.82 -10.24
N TYR A 238 -3.40 -2.63 -9.29
CA TYR A 238 -4.81 -2.75 -8.94
C TYR A 238 -5.40 -1.40 -8.47
N PHE A 239 -4.71 -0.70 -7.58
CA PHE A 239 -5.21 0.61 -7.13
C PHE A 239 -5.19 1.66 -8.24
N PHE A 240 -4.19 1.63 -9.12
CA PHE A 240 -4.22 2.51 -10.29
C PHE A 240 -5.35 2.18 -11.26
N SER A 241 -5.74 0.91 -11.43
CA SER A 241 -6.92 0.57 -12.23
C SER A 241 -8.18 1.24 -11.68
N ARG A 242 -8.36 1.25 -10.36
CA ARG A 242 -9.47 1.95 -9.69
C ARG A 242 -9.37 3.48 -9.84
N VAL A 243 -8.17 4.04 -9.72
CA VAL A 243 -7.95 5.49 -9.86
C VAL A 243 -8.32 5.99 -11.25
N VAL A 244 -8.05 5.21 -12.28
CA VAL A 244 -8.36 5.60 -13.67
C VAL A 244 -9.72 5.12 -14.14
N SER A 245 -10.42 4.29 -13.39
CA SER A 245 -11.73 3.71 -13.73
C SER A 245 -12.79 4.77 -14.01
N ASP A 246 -13.71 4.43 -14.88
CA ASP A 246 -14.86 5.26 -15.25
C ASP A 246 -15.89 5.37 -14.13
N ALA A 247 -16.06 4.32 -13.35
CA ALA A 247 -16.96 4.30 -12.21
C ALA A 247 -16.58 5.32 -11.12
N GLY A 248 -15.38 5.90 -11.22
CA GLY A 248 -14.92 6.95 -10.31
C GLY A 248 -14.93 6.49 -8.86
N ASP A 249 -14.73 5.20 -8.63
CA ASP A 249 -14.85 4.57 -7.32
C ASP A 249 -13.66 4.90 -6.42
N ARG A 250 -13.60 6.14 -6.04
CA ARG A 250 -12.57 6.69 -5.17
C ARG A 250 -13.05 6.82 -3.75
N THR A 251 -14.34 6.61 -3.53
CA THR A 251 -15.02 6.85 -2.25
C THR A 251 -15.68 5.59 -1.68
N VAL A 252 -15.92 4.57 -2.50
CA VAL A 252 -16.55 3.33 -2.06
C VAL A 252 -15.47 2.28 -1.81
N PHE A 253 -15.46 1.73 -0.59
CA PHE A 253 -14.64 0.59 -0.25
C PHE A 253 -15.24 -0.67 -0.88
N SER A 254 -14.98 -0.86 -2.16
CA SER A 254 -15.27 -2.06 -2.94
C SER A 254 -14.04 -2.43 -3.74
N TYR A 255 -13.69 -3.70 -3.74
CA TYR A 255 -12.46 -4.18 -4.36
C TYR A 255 -12.73 -5.14 -5.52
N VAL A 256 -13.73 -4.84 -6.36
CA VAL A 256 -14.04 -5.63 -7.56
C VAL A 256 -12.88 -5.57 -8.57
N ILE A 257 -12.70 -6.65 -9.35
CA ILE A 257 -11.62 -6.76 -10.34
C ILE A 257 -11.91 -6.01 -11.65
N GLY A 258 -13.17 -5.69 -11.92
CA GLY A 258 -13.63 -5.08 -13.18
C GLY A 258 -12.79 -3.90 -13.69
N PRO A 259 -12.37 -2.94 -12.84
CA PRO A 259 -11.52 -1.82 -13.25
C PRO A 259 -10.24 -2.23 -13.99
N MET A 260 -9.69 -3.41 -13.73
CA MET A 260 -8.50 -3.91 -14.42
C MET A 260 -8.75 -4.30 -15.88
N MET A 261 -10.02 -4.47 -16.29
CA MET A 261 -10.41 -4.80 -17.66
C MET A 261 -10.95 -3.61 -18.44
N GLU A 262 -11.04 -2.43 -17.83
CA GLU A 262 -11.48 -1.22 -18.53
C GLU A 262 -10.43 -0.73 -19.53
N GLU A 263 -10.89 -0.18 -20.67
CA GLU A 263 -10.02 0.43 -21.68
C GLU A 263 -9.16 1.55 -21.08
N ARG A 264 -9.67 2.23 -20.07
CA ARG A 264 -8.97 3.29 -19.34
C ARG A 264 -7.72 2.76 -18.62
N PHE A 265 -7.83 1.57 -18.02
CA PHE A 265 -6.66 0.94 -17.41
C PHE A 265 -5.67 0.41 -18.47
N ILE A 266 -6.16 -0.11 -19.58
CA ILE A 266 -5.31 -0.49 -20.72
C ILE A 266 -4.56 0.73 -21.27
N THR A 267 -5.21 1.88 -21.37
CA THR A 267 -4.57 3.15 -21.75
C THR A 267 -3.46 3.54 -20.76
N PHE A 268 -3.73 3.45 -19.48
CA PHE A 268 -2.72 3.67 -18.44
C PHE A 268 -1.52 2.70 -18.58
N LEU A 269 -1.78 1.41 -18.80
CA LEU A 269 -0.73 0.39 -18.95
C LEU A 269 0.10 0.58 -20.22
N LYS A 270 -0.46 1.06 -21.32
CA LYS A 270 0.28 1.41 -22.54
C LYS A 270 1.35 2.45 -22.24
N GLU A 271 0.96 3.56 -21.64
CA GLU A 271 1.90 4.64 -21.32
C GLU A 271 2.93 4.22 -20.24
N TYR A 272 2.51 3.39 -19.28
CA TYR A 272 3.44 2.79 -18.33
C TYR A 272 4.47 1.90 -19.06
N HIS A 273 4.01 1.05 -20.00
CA HIS A 273 4.85 0.13 -20.76
C HIS A 273 5.92 0.85 -21.60
N GLU A 274 5.58 1.98 -22.21
CA GLU A 274 6.52 2.81 -22.98
C GLU A 274 7.71 3.30 -22.10
N VAL A 275 7.46 3.56 -20.83
CA VAL A 275 8.48 4.03 -19.89
C VAL A 275 9.22 2.89 -19.21
N ASN A 276 8.48 1.89 -18.76
CA ASN A 276 8.98 0.76 -17.98
C ASN A 276 8.36 -0.54 -18.49
N PRO A 277 8.96 -1.19 -19.49
CA PRO A 277 8.38 -2.31 -20.21
C PRO A 277 7.83 -3.42 -19.31
N ILE A 278 6.63 -3.89 -19.62
CA ILE A 278 5.95 -5.01 -18.96
C ILE A 278 6.03 -6.23 -19.89
N THR A 279 6.19 -7.42 -19.32
CA THR A 279 6.19 -8.69 -20.06
C THR A 279 4.79 -9.32 -20.08
N ALA A 280 4.54 -10.20 -21.05
CA ALA A 280 3.29 -10.97 -21.12
C ALA A 280 3.06 -11.81 -19.84
N ASP A 281 4.12 -12.39 -19.28
CA ASP A 281 4.03 -13.15 -18.02
C ASP A 281 3.64 -12.26 -16.82
N GLU A 282 4.13 -11.03 -16.77
CA GLU A 282 3.69 -10.07 -15.75
C GLU A 282 2.19 -9.75 -15.90
N ILE A 283 1.70 -9.56 -17.12
CA ILE A 283 0.26 -9.34 -17.35
C ILE A 283 -0.56 -10.58 -16.95
N ARG A 284 -0.13 -11.78 -17.31
CA ARG A 284 -0.80 -13.01 -16.87
C ARG A 284 -0.80 -13.17 -15.36
N PHE A 285 0.22 -12.66 -14.67
CA PHE A 285 0.31 -12.70 -13.20
C PHE A 285 -0.51 -11.61 -12.50
N LEU A 286 -1.04 -10.62 -13.19
CA LEU A 286 -1.84 -9.54 -12.58
C LEU A 286 -3.03 -10.06 -11.76
N LYS A 287 -3.72 -11.08 -12.26
CA LYS A 287 -4.83 -11.69 -11.51
C LYS A 287 -4.37 -12.32 -10.19
N GLU A 288 -3.15 -12.86 -10.16
CA GLU A 288 -2.58 -13.43 -8.94
C GLU A 288 -2.12 -12.32 -7.98
N ALA A 289 -1.63 -11.20 -8.49
CA ALA A 289 -1.35 -10.02 -7.68
C ALA A 289 -2.62 -9.48 -7.01
N TYR A 290 -3.74 -9.42 -7.75
CA TYR A 290 -5.05 -9.07 -7.19
C TYR A 290 -5.54 -10.14 -6.20
N ARG A 291 -5.47 -11.44 -6.54
CA ARG A 291 -5.83 -12.54 -5.63
C ARG A 291 -5.06 -12.45 -4.32
N PHE A 292 -3.74 -12.19 -4.39
CA PHE A 292 -2.92 -11.95 -3.21
C PHE A 292 -3.39 -10.75 -2.41
N PHE A 293 -3.74 -9.63 -3.08
CA PHE A 293 -4.28 -8.44 -2.42
C PHE A 293 -5.52 -8.79 -1.60
N ILE A 294 -6.50 -9.49 -2.18
CA ILE A 294 -7.72 -9.90 -1.47
C ILE A 294 -7.41 -10.85 -0.31
N LEU A 295 -6.59 -11.88 -0.54
CA LEU A 295 -6.24 -12.86 0.49
C LEU A 295 -5.49 -12.23 1.66
N ASN A 296 -4.50 -11.36 1.38
CA ASN A 296 -3.63 -10.81 2.41
C ASN A 296 -4.21 -9.56 3.09
N TYR A 297 -4.62 -8.55 2.30
CA TYR A 297 -4.98 -7.24 2.85
C TYR A 297 -6.46 -7.12 3.21
N VAL A 298 -7.33 -7.89 2.57
CA VAL A 298 -8.77 -7.88 2.88
C VAL A 298 -9.13 -8.98 3.87
N ILE A 299 -8.74 -10.22 3.60
CA ILE A 299 -9.15 -11.37 4.42
C ILE A 299 -8.26 -11.53 5.65
N LYS A 300 -6.95 -11.67 5.48
CA LYS A 300 -6.03 -11.95 6.59
C LYS A 300 -5.86 -10.75 7.53
N ASP A 301 -5.53 -9.60 6.97
CA ASP A 301 -5.09 -8.43 7.72
C ASP A 301 -6.13 -7.28 7.72
N GLY A 302 -7.28 -7.43 7.05
CA GLY A 302 -8.31 -6.38 6.91
C GLY A 302 -8.77 -5.79 8.25
N LYS A 303 -8.92 -6.63 9.27
CA LYS A 303 -9.26 -6.21 10.64
C LYS A 303 -8.21 -5.26 11.28
N TYR A 304 -7.01 -5.17 10.71
CA TYR A 304 -5.94 -4.29 11.19
C TYR A 304 -5.88 -2.96 10.45
N PHE A 305 -6.61 -2.84 9.33
CA PHE A 305 -6.61 -1.64 8.49
C PHE A 305 -7.96 -0.94 8.47
N PHE A 306 -9.04 -1.70 8.67
CA PHE A 306 -10.41 -1.21 8.63
C PHE A 306 -11.08 -1.37 9.98
N ASN A 307 -11.94 -0.42 10.35
CA ASN A 307 -12.78 -0.62 11.53
C ASN A 307 -13.65 -1.87 11.37
N GLU A 308 -14.19 -2.39 12.46
CA GLU A 308 -14.86 -3.71 12.50
C GLU A 308 -15.98 -3.85 11.46
N GLN A 309 -16.79 -2.80 11.29
CA GLN A 309 -17.91 -2.81 10.36
C GLN A 309 -17.44 -2.97 8.90
N TYR A 310 -16.44 -2.18 8.50
CA TYR A 310 -15.87 -2.26 7.15
C TYR A 310 -15.08 -3.54 6.94
N ALA A 311 -14.31 -3.98 7.91
CA ALA A 311 -13.55 -5.23 7.83
C ALA A 311 -14.48 -6.42 7.59
N LYS A 312 -15.60 -6.50 8.34
CA LYS A 312 -16.60 -7.57 8.17
C LYS A 312 -17.27 -7.51 6.80
N LYS A 313 -17.71 -6.31 6.37
CA LYS A 313 -18.30 -6.12 5.04
C LYS A 313 -17.34 -6.59 3.94
N LEU A 314 -16.11 -6.10 3.94
CA LEU A 314 -15.11 -6.42 2.92
C LEU A 314 -14.72 -7.91 2.94
N GLN A 315 -14.70 -8.55 4.10
CA GLN A 315 -14.43 -9.98 4.21
C GLN A 315 -15.59 -10.81 3.62
N THR A 316 -16.83 -10.41 3.84
CA THR A 316 -18.00 -11.03 3.21
C THR A 316 -17.95 -10.89 1.69
N GLU A 317 -17.74 -9.65 1.20
CA GLU A 317 -17.61 -9.38 -0.24
C GLU A 317 -16.41 -10.12 -0.87
N ALA A 318 -15.31 -10.30 -0.12
CA ALA A 318 -14.15 -11.05 -0.60
C ALA A 318 -14.50 -12.50 -0.93
N VAL A 319 -15.34 -13.13 -0.11
CA VAL A 319 -15.78 -14.53 -0.27
C VAL A 319 -16.88 -14.64 -1.32
N GLU A 320 -17.85 -13.73 -1.32
CA GLU A 320 -19.04 -13.82 -2.17
C GLU A 320 -18.82 -13.23 -3.58
N ILE A 321 -17.96 -12.25 -3.72
CA ILE A 321 -17.81 -11.46 -4.95
C ILE A 321 -16.38 -11.51 -5.49
N TYR A 322 -15.38 -11.08 -4.67
CA TYR A 322 -14.06 -10.79 -5.21
C TYR A 322 -13.29 -12.03 -5.61
N LEU A 323 -13.18 -13.04 -4.74
CA LEU A 323 -12.48 -14.29 -5.07
C LEU A 323 -13.17 -15.07 -6.20
N PRO A 324 -14.51 -15.24 -6.22
CA PRO A 324 -15.18 -15.90 -7.34
C PRO A 324 -15.00 -15.20 -8.70
N SER A 325 -14.82 -13.88 -8.71
CA SER A 325 -14.68 -13.11 -9.95
C SER A 325 -13.28 -13.18 -10.57
N VAL A 326 -12.24 -13.56 -9.81
CA VAL A 326 -10.82 -13.47 -10.27
C VAL A 326 -10.60 -14.21 -11.58
N ASP A 327 -11.04 -15.44 -11.67
CA ASP A 327 -10.80 -16.29 -12.83
C ASP A 327 -11.90 -16.17 -13.91
N ARG A 328 -13.04 -15.58 -13.56
CA ARG A 328 -14.18 -15.36 -14.46
C ARG A 328 -14.06 -14.04 -15.24
N ASP A 329 -13.68 -12.97 -14.54
CA ASP A 329 -13.83 -11.61 -15.03
C ASP A 329 -12.49 -10.98 -15.49
N PHE A 330 -11.35 -11.67 -15.31
CA PHE A 330 -10.05 -11.20 -15.75
C PHE A 330 -9.48 -12.04 -16.90
N ASP A 331 -9.25 -11.39 -18.04
CA ASP A 331 -8.62 -11.98 -19.21
C ASP A 331 -7.31 -11.25 -19.55
N ALA A 332 -6.18 -11.91 -19.25
CA ALA A 332 -4.84 -11.36 -19.51
C ALA A 332 -4.57 -11.18 -21.00
N GLU A 333 -5.12 -12.05 -21.87
CA GLU A 333 -4.80 -12.05 -23.31
C GLU A 333 -5.39 -10.81 -24.02
N VAL A 334 -6.50 -10.27 -23.51
CA VAL A 334 -7.05 -8.99 -23.97
C VAL A 334 -6.03 -7.85 -23.75
N ILE A 335 -5.42 -7.81 -22.56
CA ILE A 335 -4.43 -6.78 -22.22
C ILE A 335 -3.13 -7.01 -23.00
N ILE A 336 -2.66 -8.26 -23.09
CA ILE A 336 -1.45 -8.64 -23.84
C ILE A 336 -1.57 -8.21 -25.30
N LYS A 337 -2.69 -8.53 -25.93
CA LYS A 337 -2.98 -8.11 -27.32
C LYS A 337 -3.01 -6.58 -27.48
N ALA A 338 -3.66 -5.88 -26.53
CA ALA A 338 -3.74 -4.43 -26.56
C ALA A 338 -2.39 -3.72 -26.36
N LEU A 339 -1.47 -4.34 -25.61
CA LEU A 339 -0.10 -3.87 -25.38
C LEU A 339 0.88 -4.39 -26.45
N LYS A 340 0.44 -5.27 -27.36
CA LYS A 340 1.29 -5.94 -28.38
C LYS A 340 2.49 -6.69 -27.76
N LEU A 341 2.25 -7.37 -26.65
CA LEU A 341 3.24 -8.24 -25.99
C LEU A 341 3.16 -9.63 -26.62
N GLU A 342 4.25 -10.08 -27.22
CA GLU A 342 4.39 -11.45 -27.78
C GLU A 342 4.99 -12.42 -26.75
#